data_ce435f70c20d1ed4502d7390e46542d2
#
_entry.id   ce435f70c20d1ed4502d7390e46542d2
#
_cell.length_a   1.000
_cell.length_b   1.000
_cell.length_c   1.000
_cell.angle_alpha   90.00
_cell.angle_beta   90.00
_cell.angle_gamma   90.00
#
_symmetry.space_group_name_H-M   'P 1'
#
loop_
_entity.id
_entity.type
_entity.pdbx_description
1 polymer ?
#
loop_
_entity_poly.entity_id
_entity_poly.type
_entity_poly.pdbx_seq_one_letter_code
_entity_poly.pdbx_strand_id
1 'polypeptide(L)'
;MKQSMMPSRAELERHAKTVPEIHPSEVLAMLTILQTAGTIQSRIMDVLQRDYRLSEGKLCVMIQLHQSPEGCAPSILAERAGITRASVSVMLRNLETERFVTLVSDDEDRRAKCVRLTKKGRAFLDEVLPEHYLRITKLMGRLTAEEQKTLTGLLEKLAS
;
A
#
# COMPACT_ATOMS: atom_id res chain seq x y z
N MET A 1 14.57 -3.92 2.60
CA MET A 1 15.86 -4.66 2.47
C MET A 1 16.97 -3.74 2.99
N LYS A 2 17.86 -4.22 3.88
CA LYS A 2 18.96 -3.39 4.39
C LYS A 2 20.00 -3.17 3.28
N GLN A 3 20.60 -1.98 3.19
CA GLN A 3 21.60 -1.62 2.17
C GLN A 3 22.79 -2.57 2.10
N SER A 4 23.13 -3.23 3.23
CA SER A 4 24.20 -4.23 3.35
C SER A 4 23.91 -5.58 2.68
N MET A 5 22.72 -5.81 2.15
CA MET A 5 22.32 -7.06 1.47
C MET A 5 22.23 -6.91 -0.04
N MET A 6 22.58 -5.75 -0.59
CA MET A 6 22.59 -5.55 -2.04
C MET A 6 23.94 -5.92 -2.62
N PRO A 7 23.98 -6.65 -3.74
CA PRO A 7 25.21 -6.94 -4.43
C PRO A 7 25.85 -5.64 -4.92
N SER A 8 27.17 -5.57 -4.82
CA SER A 8 27.90 -4.45 -5.40
C SER A 8 27.97 -4.57 -6.93
N ARG A 9 28.18 -3.46 -7.61
CA ARG A 9 28.40 -3.45 -9.08
C ARG A 9 29.49 -4.44 -9.47
N ALA A 10 30.61 -4.46 -8.73
CA ALA A 10 31.75 -5.37 -8.99
C ALA A 10 31.39 -6.86 -8.83
N GLU A 11 30.48 -7.19 -7.92
CA GLU A 11 29.96 -8.56 -7.80
C GLU A 11 29.10 -8.94 -9.01
N LEU A 12 28.21 -8.07 -9.44
CA LEU A 12 27.38 -8.31 -10.62
C LEU A 12 28.22 -8.43 -11.89
N GLU A 13 29.26 -7.59 -12.05
CA GLU A 13 30.19 -7.66 -13.17
C GLU A 13 31.00 -8.98 -13.19
N ARG A 14 31.32 -9.54 -12.01
CA ARG A 14 31.95 -10.89 -11.93
C ARG A 14 31.00 -11.98 -12.40
N HIS A 15 29.71 -11.90 -11.99
CA HIS A 15 28.70 -12.85 -12.44
C HIS A 15 28.43 -12.73 -13.96
N ALA A 16 28.41 -11.53 -14.50
CA ALA A 16 28.25 -11.27 -15.94
C ALA A 16 29.38 -11.89 -16.80
N LYS A 17 30.57 -12.06 -16.25
CA LYS A 17 31.65 -12.78 -16.96
C LYS A 17 31.36 -14.26 -17.18
N THR A 18 30.58 -14.89 -16.28
CA THR A 18 30.22 -16.32 -16.36
C THR A 18 28.85 -16.48 -17.06
N VAL A 19 27.96 -15.51 -16.92
CA VAL A 19 26.60 -15.48 -17.49
C VAL A 19 26.44 -14.16 -18.20
N PRO A 20 26.75 -14.08 -19.50
CA PRO A 20 26.76 -12.81 -20.29
C PRO A 20 25.39 -12.12 -20.37
N GLU A 21 24.30 -12.84 -20.16
CA GLU A 21 22.92 -12.33 -20.15
C GLU A 21 22.60 -11.49 -18.90
N ILE A 22 23.47 -11.50 -17.88
CA ILE A 22 23.31 -10.63 -16.72
C ILE A 22 23.80 -9.22 -17.08
N HIS A 23 22.88 -8.26 -17.00
CA HIS A 23 23.20 -6.85 -17.17
C HIS A 23 23.23 -6.14 -15.79
N PRO A 24 24.41 -5.84 -15.24
CA PRO A 24 24.56 -5.27 -13.89
C PRO A 24 23.76 -3.98 -13.67
N SER A 25 23.64 -3.13 -14.69
CA SER A 25 22.84 -1.88 -14.62
C SER A 25 21.34 -2.13 -14.42
N GLU A 26 20.80 -3.15 -15.09
CA GLU A 26 19.38 -3.52 -14.99
C GLU A 26 19.07 -4.09 -13.61
N VAL A 27 19.94 -4.97 -13.11
CA VAL A 27 19.80 -5.54 -11.76
C VAL A 27 19.87 -4.43 -10.71
N LEU A 28 20.84 -3.52 -10.81
CA LEU A 28 20.97 -2.40 -9.86
C LEU A 28 19.79 -1.46 -9.92
N ALA A 29 19.25 -1.16 -11.10
CA ALA A 29 18.06 -0.33 -11.26
C ALA A 29 16.86 -0.96 -10.54
N MET A 30 16.58 -2.24 -10.75
CA MET A 30 15.50 -2.97 -10.07
C MET A 30 15.69 -2.95 -8.55
N LEU A 31 16.88 -3.26 -8.06
CA LEU A 31 17.18 -3.24 -6.63
C LEU A 31 17.01 -1.84 -6.02
N THR A 32 17.39 -0.79 -6.76
CA THR A 32 17.19 0.59 -6.33
C THR A 32 15.71 0.94 -6.20
N ILE A 33 14.88 0.52 -7.14
CA ILE A 33 13.42 0.70 -7.09
C ILE A 33 12.86 0.05 -5.83
N LEU A 34 13.16 -1.24 -5.60
CA LEU A 34 12.66 -2.01 -4.44
C LEU A 34 13.10 -1.39 -3.11
N GLN A 35 14.36 -0.99 -3.00
CA GLN A 35 14.88 -0.36 -1.78
C GLN A 35 14.24 0.99 -1.52
N THR A 36 14.11 1.81 -2.57
CA THR A 36 13.52 3.15 -2.45
C THR A 36 12.04 3.04 -2.10
N ALA A 37 11.30 2.16 -2.75
CA ALA A 37 9.90 1.90 -2.43
C ALA A 37 9.72 1.48 -0.96
N GLY A 38 10.52 0.52 -0.48
CA GLY A 38 10.47 0.10 0.93
C GLY A 38 10.83 1.22 1.91
N THR A 39 11.79 2.08 1.57
CA THR A 39 12.16 3.23 2.40
C THR A 39 11.04 4.27 2.46
N ILE A 40 10.43 4.57 1.31
CA ILE A 40 9.29 5.49 1.22
C ILE A 40 8.11 4.96 2.02
N GLN A 41 7.75 3.69 1.81
CA GLN A 41 6.66 3.02 2.50
C GLN A 41 6.86 3.08 4.03
N SER A 42 8.05 2.70 4.52
CA SER A 42 8.36 2.77 5.96
C SER A 42 8.15 4.17 6.51
N ARG A 43 8.69 5.21 5.86
CA ARG A 43 8.55 6.61 6.32
C ARG A 43 7.10 7.08 6.38
N ILE A 44 6.28 6.66 5.45
CA ILE A 44 4.85 7.02 5.41
C ILE A 44 4.08 6.25 6.49
N MET A 45 4.35 4.95 6.63
CA MET A 45 3.63 4.07 7.54
C MET A 45 4.03 4.24 9.01
N ASP A 46 5.30 4.57 9.31
CA ASP A 46 5.78 4.79 10.67
C ASP A 46 4.96 5.87 11.41
N VAL A 47 4.56 6.94 10.71
CA VAL A 47 3.72 8.00 11.28
C VAL A 47 2.30 7.48 11.54
N LEU A 48 1.70 6.77 10.59
CA LEU A 48 0.36 6.21 10.74
C LEU A 48 0.29 5.21 11.90
N GLN A 49 1.31 4.35 12.01
CA GLN A 49 1.38 3.36 13.08
C GLN A 49 1.59 4.02 14.45
N ARG A 50 2.50 5.00 14.54
CA ARG A 50 2.85 5.67 15.79
C ARG A 50 1.71 6.54 16.31
N ASP A 51 1.13 7.37 15.45
CA ASP A 51 0.21 8.43 15.86
C ASP A 51 -1.25 7.94 15.87
N TYR A 52 -1.59 7.00 14.97
CA TYR A 52 -2.97 6.51 14.79
C TYR A 52 -3.15 5.02 15.03
N ARG A 53 -2.08 4.26 15.34
CA ARG A 53 -2.09 2.78 15.47
C ARG A 53 -2.69 2.07 14.24
N LEU A 54 -2.53 2.70 13.08
CA LEU A 54 -3.11 2.28 11.83
C LEU A 54 -2.06 1.62 10.94
N SER A 55 -2.25 0.34 10.64
CA SER A 55 -1.41 -0.35 9.66
C SER A 55 -1.85 0.00 8.22
N GLU A 56 -0.93 -0.16 7.26
CA GLU A 56 -1.20 0.05 5.84
C GLU A 56 -2.44 -0.72 5.35
N GLY A 57 -2.53 -2.01 5.68
CA GLY A 57 -3.66 -2.83 5.28
C GLY A 57 -4.99 -2.34 5.86
N LYS A 58 -5.00 -1.92 7.12
CA LYS A 58 -6.20 -1.32 7.73
C LYS A 58 -6.58 -0.01 7.02
N LEU A 59 -5.61 0.86 6.75
CA LEU A 59 -5.85 2.11 6.02
C LEU A 59 -6.42 1.83 4.63
N CYS A 60 -5.81 0.91 3.88
CA CYS A 60 -6.26 0.52 2.55
C CYS A 60 -7.72 0.03 2.57
N VAL A 61 -8.07 -0.87 3.48
CA VAL A 61 -9.45 -1.37 3.66
C VAL A 61 -10.41 -0.23 3.99
N MET A 62 -10.03 0.66 4.91
CA MET A 62 -10.89 1.79 5.29
C MET A 62 -11.08 2.79 4.14
N ILE A 63 -10.05 3.09 3.34
CA ILE A 63 -10.16 3.94 2.14
C ILE A 63 -11.12 3.31 1.12
N GLN A 64 -11.03 2.02 0.86
CA GLN A 64 -11.93 1.33 -0.06
C GLN A 64 -13.39 1.39 0.42
N LEU A 65 -13.62 1.22 1.72
CA LEU A 65 -14.95 1.36 2.31
C LEU A 65 -15.45 2.82 2.28
N HIS A 66 -14.56 3.79 2.37
CA HIS A 66 -14.91 5.21 2.23
C HIS A 66 -15.39 5.54 0.81
N GLN A 67 -14.77 4.93 -0.20
CA GLN A 67 -15.14 5.04 -1.62
C GLN A 67 -16.41 4.23 -1.96
N SER A 68 -16.87 3.37 -1.05
CA SER A 68 -18.04 2.50 -1.24
C SER A 68 -19.03 2.69 -0.08
N PRO A 69 -19.80 3.81 -0.06
CA PRO A 69 -20.71 4.14 1.07
C PRO A 69 -21.75 3.06 1.34
N GLU A 70 -22.21 2.37 0.29
CA GLU A 70 -23.15 1.25 0.40
C GLU A 70 -22.54 0.00 1.02
N GLY A 71 -21.23 0.00 1.17
CA GLY A 71 -20.46 -1.09 1.71
C GLY A 71 -19.85 -2.00 0.64
N CYS A 72 -19.08 -2.97 1.09
CA CYS A 72 -18.34 -3.86 0.21
C CYS A 72 -18.23 -5.26 0.84
N ALA A 73 -18.31 -6.29 0.02
CA ALA A 73 -18.09 -7.65 0.47
C ALA A 73 -16.61 -7.86 0.85
N PRO A 74 -16.31 -8.64 1.92
CA PRO A 74 -14.92 -8.93 2.32
C PRO A 74 -14.07 -9.53 1.20
N SER A 75 -14.67 -10.31 0.30
CA SER A 75 -13.98 -10.89 -0.85
C SER A 75 -13.51 -9.83 -1.85
N ILE A 76 -14.33 -8.82 -2.11
CA ILE A 76 -14.00 -7.70 -3.01
C ILE A 76 -12.91 -6.83 -2.38
N LEU A 77 -12.95 -6.61 -1.06
CA LEU A 77 -11.90 -5.91 -0.33
C LEU A 77 -10.56 -6.63 -0.44
N ALA A 78 -10.56 -7.97 -0.35
CA ALA A 78 -9.36 -8.79 -0.50
C ALA A 78 -8.77 -8.68 -1.92
N GLU A 79 -9.62 -8.80 -2.93
CA GLU A 79 -9.23 -8.69 -4.35
C GLU A 79 -8.64 -7.31 -4.65
N ARG A 80 -9.34 -6.23 -4.30
CA ARG A 80 -8.89 -4.85 -4.55
C ARG A 80 -7.61 -4.49 -3.79
N ALA A 81 -7.43 -5.04 -2.58
CA ALA A 81 -6.23 -4.82 -1.79
C ALA A 81 -5.05 -5.72 -2.19
N GLY A 82 -5.26 -6.71 -3.07
CA GLY A 82 -4.22 -7.67 -3.46
C GLY A 82 -3.74 -8.57 -2.31
N ILE A 83 -4.61 -8.83 -1.31
CA ILE A 83 -4.27 -9.61 -0.11
C ILE A 83 -5.24 -10.78 0.09
N THR A 84 -4.87 -11.73 0.95
CA THR A 84 -5.70 -12.91 1.17
C THR A 84 -7.00 -12.59 1.92
N ARG A 85 -8.06 -13.35 1.67
CA ARG A 85 -9.33 -13.26 2.41
C ARG A 85 -9.13 -13.45 3.92
N ALA A 86 -8.19 -14.32 4.33
CA ALA A 86 -7.85 -14.53 5.73
C ALA A 86 -7.27 -13.25 6.37
N SER A 87 -6.36 -12.56 5.67
CA SER A 87 -5.79 -11.28 6.12
C SER A 87 -6.86 -10.21 6.28
N VAL A 88 -7.76 -10.06 5.29
CA VAL A 88 -8.88 -9.11 5.38
C VAL A 88 -9.79 -9.44 6.57
N SER A 89 -10.11 -10.72 6.79
CA SER A 89 -10.96 -11.13 7.90
C SER A 89 -10.36 -10.76 9.27
N VAL A 90 -9.04 -10.87 9.42
CA VAL A 90 -8.34 -10.42 10.64
C VAL A 90 -8.41 -8.92 10.79
N MET A 91 -8.14 -8.16 9.70
CA MET A 91 -8.20 -6.70 9.72
C MET A 91 -9.59 -6.18 10.05
N LEU A 92 -10.64 -6.76 9.43
CA LEU A 92 -12.03 -6.39 9.68
C LEU A 92 -12.44 -6.63 11.13
N ARG A 93 -12.07 -7.76 11.74
CA ARG A 93 -12.33 -8.01 13.17
C ARG A 93 -11.69 -6.95 14.06
N ASN A 94 -10.45 -6.57 13.77
CA ASN A 94 -9.77 -5.52 14.52
C ASN A 94 -10.47 -4.16 14.35
N LEU A 95 -10.82 -3.78 13.12
CA LEU A 95 -11.54 -2.54 12.83
C LEU A 95 -12.95 -2.52 13.45
N GLU A 96 -13.61 -3.67 13.52
CA GLU A 96 -14.91 -3.82 14.17
C GLU A 96 -14.80 -3.68 15.69
N THR A 97 -13.77 -4.28 16.31
CA THR A 97 -13.47 -4.12 17.74
C THR A 97 -13.18 -2.63 18.07
N GLU A 98 -12.49 -1.92 17.18
CA GLU A 98 -12.24 -0.49 17.28
C GLU A 98 -13.46 0.36 16.93
N ARG A 99 -14.56 -0.25 16.48
CA ARG A 99 -15.81 0.39 16.03
C ARG A 99 -15.65 1.32 14.84
N PHE A 100 -14.68 1.07 13.97
CA PHE A 100 -14.50 1.81 12.73
C PHE A 100 -15.34 1.24 11.60
N VAL A 101 -15.63 -0.05 11.63
CA VAL A 101 -16.48 -0.74 10.65
C VAL A 101 -17.60 -1.51 11.36
N THR A 102 -18.64 -1.84 10.60
CA THR A 102 -19.71 -2.75 11.01
C THR A 102 -19.99 -3.73 9.88
N LEU A 103 -20.32 -4.98 10.26
CA LEU A 103 -20.85 -5.96 9.33
C LEU A 103 -22.36 -5.80 9.26
N VAL A 104 -22.87 -5.69 8.04
CA VAL A 104 -24.31 -5.64 7.75
C VAL A 104 -24.64 -6.89 6.96
N SER A 105 -25.64 -7.63 7.38
CA SER A 105 -26.25 -8.69 6.56
C SER A 105 -27.16 -8.03 5.54
N ASP A 106 -27.12 -8.47 4.30
CA ASP A 106 -28.10 -8.07 3.30
C ASP A 106 -29.47 -8.63 3.70
N ASP A 107 -30.51 -7.80 3.69
CA ASP A 107 -31.86 -8.20 4.10
C ASP A 107 -32.47 -9.23 3.13
N GLU A 108 -32.03 -9.26 1.86
CA GLU A 108 -32.48 -10.20 0.83
C GLU A 108 -31.65 -11.48 0.77
N ASP A 109 -30.34 -11.41 1.05
CA ASP A 109 -29.46 -12.59 1.15
C ASP A 109 -28.66 -12.58 2.46
N ARG A 110 -29.20 -13.29 3.47
CA ARG A 110 -28.53 -13.47 4.78
C ARG A 110 -27.12 -14.08 4.69
N ARG A 111 -26.67 -14.50 3.51
CA ARG A 111 -25.34 -15.06 3.25
C ARG A 111 -24.34 -14.00 2.77
N ALA A 112 -24.82 -12.87 2.24
CA ALA A 112 -23.98 -11.78 1.77
C ALA A 112 -23.62 -10.83 2.92
N LYS A 113 -22.44 -11.02 3.51
CA LYS A 113 -21.91 -10.09 4.52
C LYS A 113 -21.32 -8.88 3.80
N CYS A 114 -21.87 -7.71 4.07
CA CYS A 114 -21.36 -6.43 3.60
C CYS A 114 -20.69 -5.69 4.76
N VAL A 115 -19.58 -5.04 4.52
CA VAL A 115 -18.86 -4.23 5.52
C VAL A 115 -19.04 -2.75 5.16
N ARG A 116 -19.36 -1.93 6.16
CA ARG A 116 -19.48 -0.47 6.01
C ARG A 116 -18.65 0.25 7.06
N LEU A 117 -18.19 1.46 6.73
CA LEU A 117 -17.66 2.37 7.74
C LEU A 117 -18.78 2.86 8.66
N THR A 118 -18.51 2.88 9.95
CA THR A 118 -19.35 3.58 10.92
C THR A 118 -19.16 5.09 10.81
N LYS A 119 -20.00 5.88 11.50
CA LYS A 119 -19.79 7.34 11.64
C LYS A 119 -18.41 7.64 12.23
N LYS A 120 -17.98 6.85 13.23
CA LYS A 120 -16.63 6.96 13.84
C LYS A 120 -15.54 6.69 12.84
N GLY A 121 -15.68 5.63 12.02
CA GLY A 121 -14.70 5.28 10.99
C GLY A 121 -14.55 6.35 9.92
N ARG A 122 -15.65 6.98 9.48
CA ARG A 122 -15.62 8.11 8.54
C ARG A 122 -14.91 9.31 9.14
N ALA A 123 -15.33 9.76 10.32
CA ALA A 123 -14.72 10.91 11.01
C ALA A 123 -13.20 10.69 11.25
N PHE A 124 -12.81 9.48 11.58
CA PHE A 124 -11.40 9.13 11.74
C PHE A 124 -10.61 9.26 10.42
N LEU A 125 -11.17 8.80 9.29
CA LEU A 125 -10.54 8.98 7.99
C LEU A 125 -10.49 10.44 7.56
N ASP A 126 -11.54 11.22 7.82
CA ASP A 126 -11.60 12.64 7.51
C ASP A 126 -10.51 13.43 8.26
N GLU A 127 -10.10 12.97 9.45
CA GLU A 127 -8.99 13.52 10.22
C GLU A 127 -7.63 13.05 9.66
N VAL A 128 -7.47 11.76 9.40
CA VAL A 128 -6.17 11.14 9.07
C VAL A 128 -5.74 11.39 7.62
N LEU A 129 -6.67 11.34 6.66
CA LEU A 129 -6.33 11.38 5.23
C LEU A 129 -5.70 12.69 4.77
N PRO A 130 -6.17 13.89 5.19
CA PRO A 130 -5.55 15.14 4.77
C PRO A 130 -4.07 15.21 5.15
N GLU A 131 -3.75 14.88 6.39
CA GLU A 131 -2.37 14.82 6.88
C GLU A 131 -1.52 13.77 6.15
N HIS A 132 -2.10 12.61 5.89
CA HIS A 132 -1.45 11.54 5.13
C HIS A 132 -1.09 12.01 3.72
N TYR A 133 -2.03 12.65 3.01
CA TYR A 133 -1.80 13.15 1.66
C TYR A 133 -0.79 14.31 1.63
N LEU A 134 -0.82 15.21 2.61
CA LEU A 134 0.17 16.27 2.74
C LEU A 134 1.60 15.72 2.92
N ARG A 135 1.78 14.64 3.68
CA ARG A 135 3.08 13.96 3.81
C ARG A 135 3.57 13.39 2.48
N ILE A 136 2.67 12.75 1.72
CA ILE A 136 2.98 12.23 0.38
C ILE A 136 3.36 13.38 -0.56
N THR A 137 2.56 14.45 -0.57
CA THR A 137 2.81 15.65 -1.37
C THR A 137 4.18 16.26 -1.06
N LYS A 138 4.53 16.40 0.23
CA LYS A 138 5.83 16.91 0.67
C LYS A 138 6.99 16.03 0.22
N LEU A 139 6.80 14.71 0.21
CA LEU A 139 7.81 13.76 -0.26
C LEU A 139 8.00 13.87 -1.76
N MET A 140 6.89 13.86 -2.52
CA MET A 140 6.89 13.94 -3.97
C MET A 140 7.31 15.31 -4.49
N GLY A 141 7.14 16.37 -3.70
CA GLY A 141 7.60 17.73 -4.02
C GLY A 141 9.12 17.90 -4.12
N ARG A 142 9.91 16.84 -3.91
CA ARG A 142 11.34 16.78 -4.25
C ARG A 142 11.59 16.60 -5.73
N LEU A 143 10.58 16.20 -6.48
CA LEU A 143 10.57 16.03 -7.92
C LEU A 143 9.72 17.14 -8.55
N THR A 144 10.15 17.66 -9.67
CA THR A 144 9.34 18.53 -10.51
C THR A 144 8.15 17.75 -11.10
N ALA A 145 7.13 18.45 -11.60
CA ALA A 145 5.98 17.82 -12.23
C ALA A 145 6.37 16.94 -13.43
N GLU A 146 7.35 17.36 -14.22
CA GLU A 146 7.86 16.58 -15.36
C GLU A 146 8.59 15.31 -14.90
N GLU A 147 9.39 15.40 -13.84
CA GLU A 147 10.07 14.23 -13.26
C GLU A 147 9.07 13.24 -12.67
N GLN A 148 8.01 13.72 -12.00
CA GLN A 148 6.93 12.86 -11.48
C GLN A 148 6.22 12.13 -12.62
N LYS A 149 5.87 12.82 -13.70
CA LYS A 149 5.25 12.23 -14.89
C LYS A 149 6.14 11.17 -15.54
N THR A 150 7.43 11.50 -15.70
CA THR A 150 8.43 10.57 -16.26
C THR A 150 8.57 9.32 -15.39
N LEU A 151 8.70 9.49 -14.07
CA LEU A 151 8.80 8.39 -13.11
C LEU A 151 7.57 7.46 -13.19
N THR A 152 6.36 8.04 -13.19
CA THR A 152 5.12 7.27 -13.29
C THR A 152 5.09 6.45 -14.58
N GLY A 153 5.35 7.06 -15.73
CA GLY A 153 5.35 6.37 -17.01
C GLY A 153 6.40 5.26 -17.11
N LEU A 154 7.59 5.44 -16.49
CA LEU A 154 8.61 4.40 -16.45
C LEU A 154 8.19 3.21 -15.55
N LEU A 155 7.57 3.48 -14.41
CA LEU A 155 7.07 2.44 -13.51
C LEU A 155 5.90 1.67 -14.13
N GLU A 156 4.97 2.34 -14.81
CA GLU A 156 3.87 1.70 -15.55
C GLU A 156 4.39 0.79 -16.67
N LYS A 157 5.40 1.24 -17.41
CA LYS A 157 6.07 0.44 -18.44
C LYS A 157 6.75 -0.81 -17.89
N LEU A 158 7.25 -0.77 -16.64
CA LEU A 158 7.85 -1.96 -16.01
C LEU A 158 6.80 -2.93 -15.47
N ALA A 159 5.58 -2.46 -15.18
CA ALA A 159 4.49 -3.26 -14.63
C ALA A 159 3.62 -3.93 -15.71
N SER A 160 3.72 -3.50 -16.97
CA SER A 160 3.04 -4.07 -18.15
C SER A 160 3.75 -5.33 -18.68
#